data_1e2ef9596d9a129582bf8b9047d6c9d3
#
_entry.id   1e2ef9596d9a129582bf8b9047d6c9d3
#
_cell.length_a   1.000
_cell.length_b   1.000
_cell.length_c   1.000
_cell.angle_alpha   90.00
_cell.angle_beta   90.00
_cell.angle_gamma   90.00
#
_symmetry.space_group_name_H-M   'P 1'
#
loop_
_entity.id
_entity.type
_entity.pdbx_description
1 polymer ?
#
loop_
_entity_poly.entity_id
_entity_poly.type
_entity_poly.pdbx_seq_one_letter_code
_entity_poly.pdbx_strand_id
1 'polypeptide(L)'
;MTQWYPKMCEYDLEGWHTNPYIGREFYGVWGEFNVEINIDSSFVLGGTGILQNPNEIGHGYETEKKARKGNSKKLKWHFKAENVHDFAWAADPFFIHEQTSLENGTILHFLHKNDSLNDNWKRLQPYAVKCFEYMNENYGEYPYKQYSIIQGGDGGMEYPMCTLITAEGSFKGLVSVTVHESIHSWFQGILGTNESKHEWMDEGFCTYAQYEVLNYLYKKNVLNPLYRQYKSYSNVAKSSYKEPLSTHADFYNLNYVYGVNAYNKGSVFLHQLGYIIGSESLKIGMKKYFDTWKFKHPKPSDFKRIMEMESGLELDWYFEQFTQTTNTIDYAIARVKSMGQKTQILIQKKGRIPMPLDICLVTSDSNAVWYNIPLRIMRGSKKNDMIGDTFKTISDWPWVYEYYEFEVDFSVEEIKKIQIDPSTRLADVNLENNIWTVKTKQELIVPEIVFKSKL
;
A
#
# COMPACT_ATOMS: atom_id res chain seq x y z
N MET A 1 25.91 -7.67 -1.67
CA MET A 1 26.71 -6.40 -1.48
C MET A 1 25.75 -5.25 -1.67
N THR A 2 25.46 -4.61 -0.57
CA THR A 2 24.56 -3.47 -0.46
C THR A 2 25.32 -2.35 0.26
N GLN A 3 24.98 -1.09 0.06
CA GLN A 3 25.69 0.07 0.65
C GLN A 3 27.24 -0.02 0.54
N TRP A 4 27.73 -0.46 -0.59
CA TRP A 4 29.14 -0.83 -0.81
C TRP A 4 29.99 0.27 -1.46
N TYR A 5 29.38 1.36 -1.89
CA TYR A 5 30.04 2.50 -2.53
C TYR A 5 29.64 3.81 -1.84
N PRO A 6 30.47 4.87 -1.91
CA PRO A 6 30.08 6.19 -1.40
C PRO A 6 28.95 6.76 -2.25
N LYS A 7 27.79 7.01 -1.60
CA LYS A 7 26.56 7.48 -2.24
C LYS A 7 26.44 8.99 -2.10
N MET A 8 26.07 9.68 -3.17
CA MET A 8 25.74 11.09 -3.12
C MET A 8 24.41 11.28 -2.39
N CYS A 9 24.39 12.21 -1.44
CA CYS A 9 23.15 12.61 -0.79
C CYS A 9 22.23 13.34 -1.77
N GLU A 10 20.90 13.15 -1.62
CA GLU A 10 19.93 13.91 -2.38
C GLU A 10 19.86 15.37 -1.92
N TYR A 11 19.58 16.26 -2.85
CA TYR A 11 19.38 17.69 -2.62
C TYR A 11 18.05 18.15 -3.23
N ASP A 12 17.14 18.62 -2.41
CA ASP A 12 15.85 19.13 -2.86
C ASP A 12 15.53 20.53 -2.30
N LEU A 13 14.28 20.96 -2.36
CA LEU A 13 13.84 22.27 -1.85
C LEU A 13 14.07 22.46 -0.33
N GLU A 14 14.29 21.37 0.41
CA GLU A 14 14.59 21.40 1.85
C GLU A 14 16.11 21.37 2.13
N GLY A 15 16.94 21.33 1.09
CA GLY A 15 18.40 21.28 1.18
C GLY A 15 18.98 19.87 1.05
N TRP A 16 20.17 19.65 1.60
CA TRP A 16 20.86 18.37 1.60
C TRP A 16 20.24 17.38 2.59
N HIS A 17 19.97 16.17 2.12
CA HIS A 17 19.51 15.05 2.96
C HIS A 17 20.70 14.17 3.35
N THR A 18 21.37 14.54 4.43
CA THR A 18 22.61 13.88 4.90
C THR A 18 22.37 12.89 6.04
N ASN A 19 21.17 12.34 6.14
CA ASN A 19 20.82 11.36 7.18
C ASN A 19 21.74 10.13 7.08
N PRO A 20 22.40 9.71 8.17
CA PRO A 20 23.17 8.47 8.17
C PRO A 20 22.25 7.29 8.03
N TYR A 21 22.68 6.24 7.33
CA TYR A 21 21.95 4.99 7.33
C TYR A 21 22.12 4.27 8.67
N ILE A 22 21.01 4.12 9.38
CA ILE A 22 20.98 3.46 10.71
C ILE A 22 19.95 2.32 10.78
N GLY A 23 19.62 1.69 9.65
CA GLY A 23 18.67 0.58 9.56
C GLY A 23 17.25 1.01 9.24
N ARG A 24 17.11 2.10 8.51
CA ARG A 24 15.89 2.57 7.83
C ARG A 24 16.15 2.60 6.34
N GLU A 25 15.16 3.06 5.57
CA GLU A 25 15.19 3.08 4.13
C GLU A 25 16.03 4.25 3.57
N PHE A 26 16.01 4.48 2.26
CA PHE A 26 16.96 5.33 1.57
C PHE A 26 16.31 6.55 0.91
N TYR A 27 17.18 7.51 0.54
CA TYR A 27 16.85 8.61 -0.35
C TYR A 27 18.06 8.94 -1.22
N GLY A 28 18.04 8.48 -2.47
CA GLY A 28 19.21 8.52 -3.36
C GLY A 28 19.01 9.31 -4.64
N VAL A 29 20.10 9.82 -5.18
CA VAL A 29 20.15 10.58 -6.43
C VAL A 29 20.01 9.65 -7.63
N TRP A 30 19.16 10.00 -8.59
CA TRP A 30 19.02 9.29 -9.86
C TRP A 30 20.30 9.38 -10.69
N GLY A 31 20.71 8.26 -11.28
CA GLY A 31 21.93 8.20 -12.07
C GLY A 31 22.02 7.00 -13.01
N GLU A 32 23.16 6.93 -13.68
CA GLU A 32 23.59 5.78 -14.46
C GLU A 32 24.72 5.07 -13.72
N PHE A 33 24.59 3.75 -13.58
CA PHE A 33 25.62 2.90 -12.99
C PHE A 33 26.23 2.00 -14.05
N ASN A 34 27.57 2.01 -14.10
CA ASN A 34 28.39 1.17 -14.95
C ASN A 34 29.37 0.42 -14.06
N VAL A 35 29.05 -0.84 -13.73
CA VAL A 35 29.70 -1.58 -12.66
C VAL A 35 30.39 -2.82 -13.22
N GLU A 36 31.71 -2.89 -12.98
CA GLU A 36 32.53 -4.05 -13.32
C GLU A 36 32.94 -4.80 -12.05
N ILE A 37 32.60 -6.09 -11.98
CA ILE A 37 32.92 -6.96 -10.85
C ILE A 37 33.83 -8.08 -11.33
N ASN A 38 35.06 -8.11 -10.80
CA ASN A 38 36.06 -9.12 -11.15
C ASN A 38 36.20 -10.13 -10.01
N ILE A 39 35.61 -11.29 -10.18
CA ILE A 39 35.47 -12.32 -9.13
C ILE A 39 35.89 -13.71 -9.67
N ASP A 40 36.11 -14.68 -8.77
CA ASP A 40 36.39 -16.07 -9.14
C ASP A 40 35.32 -16.63 -10.06
N SER A 41 35.77 -17.40 -11.07
CA SER A 41 34.90 -17.90 -12.13
C SER A 41 33.84 -18.89 -11.70
N SER A 42 33.91 -19.38 -10.46
CA SER A 42 32.88 -20.26 -9.87
C SER A 42 31.65 -19.50 -9.37
N PHE A 43 31.75 -18.18 -9.14
CA PHE A 43 30.63 -17.40 -8.61
C PHE A 43 29.61 -17.05 -9.69
N VAL A 44 28.36 -17.22 -9.34
CA VAL A 44 27.19 -16.73 -10.11
C VAL A 44 26.70 -15.46 -9.46
N LEU A 45 26.51 -14.41 -10.25
CA LEU A 45 26.09 -13.09 -9.78
C LEU A 45 24.71 -12.73 -10.30
N GLY A 46 23.98 -11.97 -9.49
CA GLY A 46 22.77 -11.24 -9.89
C GLY A 46 22.71 -9.91 -9.16
N GLY A 47 21.95 -8.96 -9.69
CA GLY A 47 21.82 -7.64 -9.07
C GLY A 47 21.13 -6.62 -9.95
N THR A 48 21.35 -5.35 -9.59
CA THR A 48 20.89 -4.19 -10.33
C THR A 48 21.53 -4.13 -11.71
N GLY A 49 20.76 -3.77 -12.72
CA GLY A 49 21.25 -3.51 -14.07
C GLY A 49 21.24 -4.71 -15.00
N ILE A 50 21.52 -4.44 -16.26
CA ILE A 50 21.56 -5.43 -17.34
C ILE A 50 23.01 -5.88 -17.54
N LEU A 51 23.23 -7.19 -17.52
CA LEU A 51 24.55 -7.78 -17.84
C LEU A 51 24.91 -7.50 -19.30
N GLN A 52 26.05 -6.83 -19.56
CA GLN A 52 26.47 -6.37 -20.87
C GLN A 52 27.25 -7.44 -21.65
N ASN A 53 27.84 -8.41 -20.97
CA ASN A 53 28.67 -9.45 -21.55
C ASN A 53 28.20 -10.90 -21.23
N PRO A 54 26.90 -11.21 -21.43
CA PRO A 54 26.31 -12.48 -21.00
C PRO A 54 26.98 -13.71 -21.64
N ASN A 55 27.40 -13.64 -22.89
CA ASN A 55 28.03 -14.76 -23.60
C ASN A 55 29.48 -15.02 -23.14
N GLU A 56 30.16 -14.03 -22.57
CA GLU A 56 31.46 -14.20 -21.94
C GLU A 56 31.37 -14.80 -20.55
N ILE A 57 30.30 -14.47 -19.84
CA ILE A 57 30.04 -14.91 -18.48
C ILE A 57 29.52 -16.35 -18.45
N GLY A 58 28.54 -16.68 -19.27
CA GLY A 58 27.83 -17.96 -19.15
C GLY A 58 26.90 -17.98 -17.94
N HIS A 59 26.94 -19.04 -17.13
CA HIS A 59 26.15 -19.22 -15.91
C HIS A 59 24.63 -19.08 -16.10
N GLY A 60 24.12 -19.41 -17.32
CA GLY A 60 22.70 -19.30 -17.65
C GLY A 60 22.25 -17.93 -18.16
N TYR A 61 23.18 -16.99 -18.32
CA TYR A 61 22.89 -15.67 -18.93
C TYR A 61 23.12 -15.65 -20.44
N GLU A 62 23.82 -16.64 -21.00
CA GLU A 62 24.17 -16.69 -22.39
C GLU A 62 22.95 -16.74 -23.31
N THR A 63 22.98 -15.90 -24.34
CA THR A 63 21.94 -15.83 -25.40
C THR A 63 22.29 -16.70 -26.62
N GLU A 64 23.54 -17.11 -26.77
CA GLU A 64 24.05 -17.91 -27.87
C GLU A 64 24.45 -19.31 -27.41
N LYS A 65 24.23 -20.32 -28.28
CA LYS A 65 24.58 -21.73 -28.00
C LYS A 65 26.09 -22.02 -27.87
N LYS A 66 26.95 -21.09 -28.20
CA LYS A 66 28.40 -21.18 -28.00
C LYS A 66 28.81 -20.42 -26.74
N ALA A 67 28.64 -21.09 -25.63
CA ALA A 67 29.20 -20.61 -24.38
C ALA A 67 30.74 -20.62 -24.43
N ARG A 68 31.30 -19.70 -23.70
CA ARG A 68 32.68 -19.42 -23.40
C ARG A 68 33.64 -20.64 -23.47
N LYS A 69 34.74 -20.49 -24.22
CA LYS A 69 35.95 -21.31 -24.11
C LYS A 69 37.04 -20.46 -23.46
N GLY A 70 37.12 -20.44 -22.13
CA GLY A 70 38.19 -19.73 -21.44
C GLY A 70 38.47 -20.36 -20.07
N ASN A 71 39.76 -20.70 -19.82
CA ASN A 71 40.27 -21.20 -18.54
C ASN A 71 40.68 -20.09 -17.56
N SER A 72 40.05 -18.91 -17.63
CA SER A 72 40.35 -17.83 -16.71
C SER A 72 39.83 -18.18 -15.30
N LYS A 73 40.69 -18.01 -14.29
CA LYS A 73 40.31 -18.20 -12.88
C LYS A 73 39.34 -17.14 -12.38
N LYS A 74 39.21 -16.02 -13.07
CA LYS A 74 38.29 -14.94 -12.74
C LYS A 74 37.46 -14.56 -13.95
N LEU A 75 36.22 -14.09 -13.67
CA LEU A 75 35.30 -13.51 -14.62
C LEU A 75 35.11 -12.03 -14.29
N LYS A 76 34.99 -11.23 -15.33
CA LYS A 76 34.68 -9.81 -15.26
C LYS A 76 33.22 -9.62 -15.66
N TRP A 77 32.37 -9.48 -14.68
CA TRP A 77 30.96 -9.18 -14.84
C TRP A 77 30.79 -7.69 -15.10
N HIS A 78 30.03 -7.31 -16.13
CA HIS A 78 29.80 -5.92 -16.49
C HIS A 78 28.31 -5.64 -16.51
N PHE A 79 27.81 -4.90 -15.52
CA PHE A 79 26.42 -4.49 -15.41
C PHE A 79 26.25 -3.00 -15.75
N LYS A 80 25.17 -2.67 -16.44
CA LYS A 80 24.75 -1.29 -16.70
C LYS A 80 23.30 -1.09 -16.23
N ALA A 81 23.06 -0.05 -15.43
CA ALA A 81 21.73 0.37 -14.97
C ALA A 81 21.57 1.86 -15.25
N GLU A 82 20.46 2.24 -15.87
CA GLU A 82 20.12 3.62 -16.19
C GLU A 82 18.87 4.02 -15.41
N ASN A 83 18.80 5.29 -14.97
CA ASN A 83 17.70 5.83 -14.20
C ASN A 83 17.41 5.03 -12.93
N VAL A 84 18.44 4.74 -12.14
CA VAL A 84 18.33 4.12 -10.82
C VAL A 84 19.02 4.99 -9.78
N HIS A 85 18.64 4.86 -8.51
CA HIS A 85 19.21 5.66 -7.42
C HIS A 85 20.06 4.83 -6.45
N ASP A 86 20.24 3.54 -6.73
CA ASP A 86 21.12 2.63 -5.99
C ASP A 86 21.58 1.47 -6.87
N PHE A 87 22.59 0.72 -6.39
CA PHE A 87 23.09 -0.48 -7.04
C PHE A 87 23.47 -1.55 -6.02
N ALA A 88 22.76 -2.65 -6.05
CA ALA A 88 23.02 -3.83 -5.22
C ALA A 88 23.32 -5.06 -6.07
N TRP A 89 24.10 -6.00 -5.52
CA TRP A 89 24.41 -7.25 -6.16
C TRP A 89 24.71 -8.36 -5.13
N ALA A 90 24.48 -9.59 -5.52
CA ALA A 90 24.86 -10.76 -4.73
C ALA A 90 25.65 -11.75 -5.56
N ALA A 91 26.48 -12.56 -4.91
CA ALA A 91 27.30 -13.59 -5.54
C ALA A 91 27.41 -14.82 -4.63
N ASP A 92 27.21 -16.00 -5.19
CA ASP A 92 27.41 -17.26 -4.48
C ASP A 92 27.86 -18.32 -5.50
N PRO A 93 28.87 -19.17 -5.20
CA PRO A 93 29.30 -20.22 -6.12
C PRO A 93 28.30 -21.37 -6.24
N PHE A 94 27.30 -21.42 -5.39
CA PHE A 94 26.25 -22.45 -5.36
C PHE A 94 24.90 -21.94 -5.87
N PHE A 95 24.83 -20.71 -6.39
CA PHE A 95 23.59 -20.23 -6.99
C PHE A 95 23.24 -21.03 -8.25
N ILE A 96 21.98 -21.47 -8.29
CA ILE A 96 21.30 -21.84 -9.51
C ILE A 96 20.68 -20.58 -10.08
N HIS A 97 20.90 -20.32 -11.37
CA HIS A 97 20.27 -19.23 -12.09
C HIS A 97 19.21 -19.79 -13.05
N GLU A 98 17.98 -19.35 -12.84
CA GLU A 98 16.84 -19.62 -13.72
C GLU A 98 16.25 -18.29 -14.20
N GLN A 99 15.57 -18.29 -15.32
CA GLN A 99 14.93 -17.08 -15.86
C GLN A 99 13.59 -17.38 -16.53
N THR A 100 12.70 -16.40 -16.51
CA THR A 100 11.45 -16.40 -17.25
C THR A 100 11.18 -15.02 -17.81
N SER A 101 10.30 -14.91 -18.82
CA SER A 101 9.98 -13.62 -19.44
C SER A 101 8.53 -13.25 -19.19
N LEU A 102 8.27 -11.95 -19.00
CA LEU A 102 6.94 -11.37 -19.09
C LEU A 102 6.52 -11.25 -20.57
N GLU A 103 5.24 -11.02 -20.82
CA GLU A 103 4.71 -10.81 -22.18
C GLU A 103 5.34 -9.59 -22.88
N ASN A 104 5.71 -8.54 -22.15
CA ASN A 104 6.39 -7.34 -22.67
C ASN A 104 7.90 -7.52 -22.90
N GLY A 105 8.44 -8.74 -22.70
CA GLY A 105 9.83 -9.09 -22.91
C GLY A 105 10.77 -8.77 -21.73
N THR A 106 10.27 -8.27 -20.58
CA THR A 106 11.08 -8.11 -19.37
C THR A 106 11.48 -9.49 -18.83
N ILE A 107 12.75 -9.68 -18.51
CA ILE A 107 13.29 -10.93 -17.99
C ILE A 107 13.33 -10.90 -16.47
N LEU A 108 12.72 -11.89 -15.83
CA LEU A 108 12.86 -12.14 -14.39
C LEU A 108 13.94 -13.19 -14.17
N HIS A 109 14.99 -12.83 -13.45
CA HIS A 109 16.06 -13.73 -13.03
C HIS A 109 15.79 -14.24 -11.63
N PHE A 110 16.01 -15.54 -11.41
CA PHE A 110 15.88 -16.19 -10.11
C PHE A 110 17.23 -16.82 -9.76
N LEU A 111 17.84 -16.32 -8.68
CA LEU A 111 19.11 -16.84 -8.18
C LEU A 111 18.90 -17.42 -6.79
N HIS A 112 19.05 -18.72 -6.66
CA HIS A 112 18.83 -19.40 -5.38
C HIS A 112 19.79 -20.56 -5.18
N LYS A 113 19.95 -21.02 -3.94
CA LYS A 113 20.82 -22.15 -3.62
C LYS A 113 20.19 -23.46 -4.01
N ASN A 114 21.03 -24.45 -4.34
CA ASN A 114 20.61 -25.82 -4.56
C ASN A 114 20.45 -26.54 -3.24
N ASP A 115 19.37 -26.27 -2.53
CA ASP A 115 19.04 -26.82 -1.24
C ASP A 115 17.62 -27.42 -1.20
N SER A 116 17.13 -27.74 -0.01
CA SER A 116 15.79 -28.31 0.19
C SER A 116 14.65 -27.37 -0.22
N LEU A 117 14.92 -26.10 -0.50
CA LEU A 117 13.93 -25.07 -0.91
C LEU A 117 13.86 -24.89 -2.44
N ASN A 118 14.69 -25.61 -3.19
CA ASN A 118 14.78 -25.50 -4.65
C ASN A 118 13.41 -25.63 -5.34
N ASP A 119 12.58 -26.58 -4.94
CA ASP A 119 11.24 -26.77 -5.53
C ASP A 119 10.31 -25.56 -5.26
N ASN A 120 10.48 -24.88 -4.13
CA ASN A 120 9.72 -23.67 -3.84
C ASN A 120 10.11 -22.51 -4.79
N TRP A 121 11.39 -22.38 -5.13
CA TRP A 121 11.86 -21.36 -6.08
C TRP A 121 11.31 -21.59 -7.48
N LYS A 122 11.28 -22.84 -7.97
CA LYS A 122 10.65 -23.18 -9.25
C LYS A 122 9.16 -22.88 -9.27
N ARG A 123 8.47 -23.19 -8.18
CA ARG A 123 7.03 -22.90 -8.03
C ARG A 123 6.73 -21.40 -7.89
N LEU A 124 7.70 -20.59 -7.46
CA LEU A 124 7.57 -19.14 -7.27
C LEU A 124 7.44 -18.39 -8.59
N GLN A 125 8.14 -18.84 -9.64
CA GLN A 125 8.25 -18.11 -10.91
C GLN A 125 6.91 -17.65 -11.48
N PRO A 126 5.87 -18.49 -11.64
CA PRO A 126 4.57 -18.05 -12.17
C PRO A 126 3.83 -17.06 -11.27
N TYR A 127 4.13 -17.02 -9.97
CA TYR A 127 3.57 -16.01 -9.06
C TYR A 127 4.25 -14.66 -9.23
N ALA A 128 5.58 -14.64 -9.41
CA ALA A 128 6.33 -13.43 -9.71
C ALA A 128 5.88 -12.83 -11.06
N VAL A 129 5.76 -13.65 -12.12
CA VAL A 129 5.24 -13.21 -13.42
C VAL A 129 3.88 -12.53 -13.26
N LYS A 130 2.92 -13.19 -12.63
CA LYS A 130 1.57 -12.64 -12.41
C LYS A 130 1.57 -11.38 -11.53
N CYS A 131 2.52 -11.25 -10.59
CA CYS A 131 2.68 -10.03 -9.80
C CYS A 131 3.06 -8.85 -10.71
N PHE A 132 4.09 -9.01 -11.53
CA PHE A 132 4.52 -7.97 -12.47
C PHE A 132 3.44 -7.63 -13.51
N GLU A 133 2.75 -8.62 -14.05
CA GLU A 133 1.63 -8.41 -15.00
C GLU A 133 0.50 -7.61 -14.33
N TYR A 134 0.11 -7.98 -13.10
CA TYR A 134 -0.90 -7.25 -12.33
C TYR A 134 -0.47 -5.80 -12.06
N MET A 135 0.78 -5.59 -11.66
CA MET A 135 1.31 -4.26 -11.40
C MET A 135 1.37 -3.41 -12.68
N ASN A 136 1.83 -3.99 -13.78
CA ASN A 136 1.84 -3.32 -15.09
C ASN A 136 0.43 -2.87 -15.50
N GLU A 137 -0.57 -3.72 -15.33
CA GLU A 137 -1.96 -3.41 -15.68
C GLU A 137 -2.57 -2.35 -14.76
N ASN A 138 -2.33 -2.40 -13.46
CA ASN A 138 -3.09 -1.63 -12.48
C ASN A 138 -2.36 -0.37 -11.96
N TYR A 139 -1.02 -0.33 -12.04
CA TYR A 139 -0.22 0.78 -11.50
C TYR A 139 0.63 1.51 -12.54
N GLY A 140 1.16 0.81 -13.53
CA GLY A 140 1.98 1.36 -14.60
C GLY A 140 3.04 0.37 -15.06
N GLU A 141 3.51 0.50 -16.28
CA GLU A 141 4.45 -0.47 -16.86
C GLU A 141 5.85 -0.37 -16.21
N TYR A 142 6.39 -1.50 -15.75
CA TYR A 142 7.76 -1.63 -15.28
C TYR A 142 8.74 -1.28 -16.43
N PRO A 143 9.58 -0.25 -16.27
CA PRO A 143 10.30 0.31 -17.42
C PRO A 143 11.60 -0.40 -17.77
N TYR A 144 12.11 -1.24 -16.87
CA TYR A 144 13.39 -1.91 -17.10
C TYR A 144 13.20 -3.26 -17.80
N LYS A 145 14.26 -3.75 -18.45
CA LYS A 145 14.23 -5.00 -19.22
C LYS A 145 14.57 -6.25 -18.42
N GLN A 146 14.92 -6.07 -17.14
CA GLN A 146 15.20 -7.19 -16.24
C GLN A 146 14.80 -6.85 -14.80
N TYR A 147 14.59 -7.91 -14.00
CA TYR A 147 14.50 -7.86 -12.54
C TYR A 147 15.09 -9.13 -11.94
N SER A 148 15.89 -9.01 -10.87
CA SER A 148 16.56 -10.15 -10.22
C SER A 148 15.95 -10.43 -8.85
N ILE A 149 15.44 -11.66 -8.65
CA ILE A 149 14.94 -12.16 -7.37
C ILE A 149 16.00 -13.11 -6.82
N ILE A 150 16.67 -12.71 -5.74
CA ILE A 150 17.90 -13.36 -5.28
C ILE A 150 17.71 -13.87 -3.86
N GLN A 151 18.08 -15.13 -3.59
CA GLN A 151 18.13 -15.66 -2.24
C GLN A 151 19.24 -14.98 -1.45
N GLY A 152 18.87 -14.24 -0.43
CA GLY A 152 19.75 -13.47 0.46
C GLY A 152 19.56 -13.86 1.94
N GLY A 153 20.05 -13.01 2.85
CA GLY A 153 20.14 -13.29 4.27
C GLY A 153 19.16 -12.54 5.19
N ASP A 154 18.56 -11.45 4.77
CA ASP A 154 17.97 -10.44 5.68
C ASP A 154 16.43 -10.34 5.63
N GLY A 155 15.72 -11.44 5.46
CA GLY A 155 14.25 -11.43 5.40
C GLY A 155 13.76 -11.07 4.00
N GLY A 156 13.56 -9.80 3.73
CA GLY A 156 13.32 -9.17 2.43
C GLY A 156 13.98 -7.81 2.42
N MET A 157 14.50 -7.40 1.28
CA MET A 157 15.07 -6.07 1.06
C MET A 157 15.07 -5.76 -0.43
N GLU A 158 14.51 -4.64 -0.75
CA GLU A 158 14.38 -4.11 -2.10
C GLU A 158 15.61 -3.30 -2.52
N TYR A 159 15.90 -3.36 -3.81
CA TYR A 159 16.85 -2.48 -4.50
C TYR A 159 16.37 -2.22 -5.92
N PRO A 160 16.79 -1.14 -6.59
CA PRO A 160 16.45 -0.95 -7.98
C PRO A 160 16.80 -2.16 -8.84
N MET A 161 15.82 -2.68 -9.57
CA MET A 161 15.94 -3.83 -10.48
C MET A 161 16.35 -5.15 -9.81
N CYS A 162 16.40 -5.25 -8.48
CA CYS A 162 16.61 -6.52 -7.79
C CYS A 162 16.08 -6.52 -6.35
N THR A 163 15.87 -7.71 -5.82
CA THR A 163 15.55 -7.92 -4.39
C THR A 163 16.37 -9.06 -3.81
N LEU A 164 16.70 -8.94 -2.52
CA LEU A 164 17.32 -9.99 -1.72
C LEU A 164 16.27 -10.52 -0.73
N ILE A 165 15.93 -11.82 -0.81
CA ILE A 165 14.92 -12.43 0.06
C ILE A 165 15.44 -13.71 0.70
N THR A 166 15.07 -13.96 1.96
CA THR A 166 15.29 -15.28 2.56
C THR A 166 14.22 -16.26 2.08
N ALA A 167 14.63 -17.49 1.80
CA ALA A 167 13.69 -18.53 1.41
C ALA A 167 13.13 -19.31 2.63
N GLU A 168 13.34 -18.83 3.83
CA GLU A 168 12.92 -19.50 5.06
C GLU A 168 11.39 -19.47 5.24
N GLY A 169 10.85 -20.55 5.78
CA GLY A 169 9.43 -20.64 6.09
C GLY A 169 8.57 -21.34 5.03
N SER A 170 7.29 -20.97 4.98
CA SER A 170 6.32 -21.62 4.08
C SER A 170 6.40 -21.06 2.65
N PHE A 171 5.97 -21.87 1.66
CA PHE A 171 5.84 -21.39 0.28
C PHE A 171 4.95 -20.15 0.16
N LYS A 172 3.87 -20.06 0.95
CA LYS A 172 3.03 -18.84 0.97
C LYS A 172 3.77 -17.63 1.53
N GLY A 173 4.66 -17.85 2.50
CA GLY A 173 5.55 -16.79 3.02
C GLY A 173 6.52 -16.33 1.95
N LEU A 174 7.16 -17.24 1.22
CA LEU A 174 8.04 -16.93 0.11
C LEU A 174 7.31 -16.13 -1.00
N VAL A 175 6.12 -16.54 -1.40
CA VAL A 175 5.31 -15.76 -2.36
C VAL A 175 4.98 -14.38 -1.80
N SER A 176 4.62 -14.29 -0.52
CA SER A 176 4.22 -13.02 0.10
C SER A 176 5.36 -12.01 0.16
N VAL A 177 6.56 -12.43 0.59
CA VAL A 177 7.73 -11.56 0.62
C VAL A 177 8.18 -11.20 -0.80
N THR A 178 8.23 -12.17 -1.72
CA THR A 178 8.58 -11.87 -3.12
C THR A 178 7.65 -10.83 -3.74
N VAL A 179 6.34 -10.93 -3.51
CA VAL A 179 5.37 -9.95 -4.00
C VAL A 179 5.63 -8.58 -3.39
N HIS A 180 5.85 -8.50 -2.08
CA HIS A 180 6.14 -7.24 -1.39
C HIS A 180 7.38 -6.56 -1.96
N GLU A 181 8.52 -7.25 -1.93
CA GLU A 181 9.79 -6.72 -2.41
C GLU A 181 9.79 -6.38 -3.91
N SER A 182 9.05 -7.14 -4.73
CA SER A 182 8.92 -6.81 -6.14
C SER A 182 8.12 -5.52 -6.38
N ILE A 183 7.13 -5.23 -5.54
CA ILE A 183 6.28 -4.03 -5.65
C ILE A 183 7.05 -2.76 -5.31
N HIS A 184 8.07 -2.83 -4.45
CA HIS A 184 8.99 -1.73 -4.20
C HIS A 184 9.67 -1.21 -5.49
N SER A 185 9.71 -2.00 -6.57
CA SER A 185 10.13 -1.51 -7.88
C SER A 185 9.30 -0.32 -8.37
N TRP A 186 8.03 -0.21 -7.95
CA TRP A 186 7.15 0.93 -8.29
C TRP A 186 7.21 2.04 -7.27
N PHE A 187 7.10 1.73 -5.97
CA PHE A 187 6.88 2.73 -4.92
C PHE A 187 8.15 3.17 -4.19
N GLN A 188 9.30 2.69 -4.61
CA GLN A 188 10.62 3.14 -4.16
C GLN A 188 11.59 3.17 -5.35
N GLY A 189 11.69 2.06 -6.09
CA GLY A 189 12.65 1.92 -7.16
C GLY A 189 12.43 2.85 -8.36
N ILE A 190 11.19 3.30 -8.61
CA ILE A 190 10.81 4.18 -9.72
C ILE A 190 10.21 5.49 -9.21
N LEU A 191 9.42 5.46 -8.14
CA LEU A 191 8.88 6.64 -7.45
C LEU A 191 9.75 6.88 -6.20
N GLY A 192 10.94 7.50 -6.36
CA GLY A 192 11.95 7.65 -5.32
C GLY A 192 11.56 8.64 -4.23
N THR A 193 10.58 8.32 -3.41
CA THR A 193 10.17 9.13 -2.26
C THR A 193 11.29 9.25 -1.23
N ASN A 194 11.27 10.30 -0.42
CA ASN A 194 12.16 10.42 0.74
C ASN A 194 11.67 9.49 1.85
N GLU A 195 12.21 8.30 1.93
CA GLU A 195 11.78 7.25 2.85
C GLU A 195 12.08 7.58 4.31
N SER A 196 13.09 8.40 4.61
CA SER A 196 13.34 8.87 5.98
C SER A 196 12.21 9.74 6.53
N LYS A 197 11.49 10.47 5.65
CA LYS A 197 10.40 11.39 6.02
C LYS A 197 9.01 10.85 5.72
N HIS A 198 8.91 9.94 4.75
CA HIS A 198 7.66 9.48 4.18
C HIS A 198 7.68 7.97 3.93
N GLU A 199 8.23 7.19 4.87
CA GLU A 199 8.37 5.74 4.80
C GLU A 199 7.04 5.02 4.48
N TRP A 200 5.92 5.60 4.88
CA TRP A 200 4.58 5.09 4.61
C TRP A 200 4.16 5.19 3.13
N MET A 201 4.78 6.06 2.34
CA MET A 201 4.54 6.15 0.89
C MET A 201 5.29 5.07 0.11
N ASP A 202 6.29 4.49 0.72
CA ASP A 202 6.99 3.31 0.26
C ASP A 202 6.33 2.05 0.84
N GLU A 203 6.59 1.72 2.09
CA GLU A 203 6.16 0.50 2.76
C GLU A 203 4.63 0.36 2.84
N GLY A 204 3.93 1.45 3.08
CA GLY A 204 2.47 1.46 3.17
C GLY A 204 1.82 1.21 1.82
N PHE A 205 2.36 1.80 0.73
CA PHE A 205 1.85 1.60 -0.62
C PHE A 205 2.19 0.19 -1.13
N CYS A 206 3.40 -0.29 -0.84
CA CYS A 206 3.78 -1.66 -1.13
C CYS A 206 2.91 -2.67 -0.38
N THR A 207 2.65 -2.47 0.90
CA THR A 207 1.75 -3.32 1.68
C THR A 207 0.32 -3.30 1.10
N TYR A 208 -0.21 -2.14 0.72
CA TYR A 208 -1.52 -2.04 0.09
C TYR A 208 -1.57 -2.87 -1.20
N ALA A 209 -0.66 -2.61 -2.13
CA ALA A 209 -0.61 -3.31 -3.41
C ALA A 209 -0.32 -4.82 -3.25
N GLN A 210 0.55 -5.21 -2.29
CA GLN A 210 0.81 -6.61 -1.96
C GLN A 210 -0.48 -7.37 -1.63
N TYR A 211 -1.35 -6.80 -0.79
CA TYR A 211 -2.59 -7.48 -0.42
C TYR A 211 -3.61 -7.52 -1.56
N GLU A 212 -3.63 -6.53 -2.44
CA GLU A 212 -4.41 -6.57 -3.68
C GLU A 212 -3.90 -7.68 -4.62
N VAL A 213 -2.59 -7.75 -4.86
CA VAL A 213 -1.94 -8.82 -5.66
C VAL A 213 -2.19 -10.20 -5.05
N LEU A 214 -2.03 -10.38 -3.73
CA LEU A 214 -2.28 -11.66 -3.06
C LEU A 214 -3.77 -12.06 -3.10
N ASN A 215 -4.69 -11.08 -3.04
CA ASN A 215 -6.13 -11.32 -3.22
C ASN A 215 -6.42 -11.85 -4.64
N TYR A 216 -5.79 -11.24 -5.65
CA TYR A 216 -5.85 -11.68 -7.04
C TYR A 216 -5.22 -13.07 -7.25
N LEU A 217 -3.96 -13.27 -6.83
CA LEU A 217 -3.22 -14.52 -7.03
C LEU A 217 -3.91 -15.74 -6.41
N TYR A 218 -4.49 -15.56 -5.23
CA TYR A 218 -5.19 -16.63 -4.50
C TYR A 218 -6.70 -16.65 -4.73
N LYS A 219 -7.24 -15.78 -5.60
CA LYS A 219 -8.67 -15.68 -5.94
C LYS A 219 -9.57 -15.61 -4.71
N LYS A 220 -9.13 -14.85 -3.70
CA LYS A 220 -9.86 -14.77 -2.43
C LYS A 220 -11.14 -13.96 -2.51
N ASN A 221 -11.20 -12.97 -3.42
CA ASN A 221 -12.35 -12.08 -3.65
C ASN A 221 -12.92 -11.47 -2.35
N VAL A 222 -12.04 -11.15 -1.40
CA VAL A 222 -12.46 -10.50 -0.14
C VAL A 222 -12.52 -9.00 -0.33
N LEU A 223 -13.55 -8.38 0.23
CA LEU A 223 -13.81 -6.95 0.11
C LEU A 223 -12.74 -6.09 0.83
N ASN A 224 -12.26 -6.56 1.98
CA ASN A 224 -11.15 -5.91 2.69
C ASN A 224 -10.00 -6.91 2.90
N PRO A 225 -9.03 -6.98 1.97
CA PRO A 225 -7.88 -7.84 2.12
C PRO A 225 -6.92 -7.38 3.24
N LEU A 226 -7.04 -6.13 3.69
CA LEU A 226 -6.19 -5.48 4.70
C LEU A 226 -6.72 -5.61 6.15
N TYR A 227 -7.66 -6.50 6.43
CA TYR A 227 -8.27 -6.63 7.77
C TYR A 227 -7.25 -6.72 8.91
N ARG A 228 -6.12 -7.42 8.71
CA ARG A 228 -5.07 -7.55 9.72
C ARG A 228 -4.34 -6.22 9.97
N GLN A 229 -4.12 -5.42 8.92
CA GLN A 229 -3.50 -4.10 8.97
C GLN A 229 -4.38 -3.13 9.76
N TYR A 230 -5.69 -3.13 9.49
CA TYR A 230 -6.67 -2.36 10.27
C TYR A 230 -6.64 -2.72 11.76
N LYS A 231 -6.57 -4.02 12.08
CA LYS A 231 -6.47 -4.48 13.47
C LYS A 231 -5.18 -4.02 14.14
N SER A 232 -4.03 -4.13 13.46
CA SER A 232 -2.73 -3.67 13.98
C SER A 232 -2.73 -2.17 14.20
N TYR A 233 -3.19 -1.39 13.23
CA TYR A 233 -3.39 0.05 13.36
C TYR A 233 -4.29 0.39 14.56
N SER A 234 -5.47 -0.20 14.68
CA SER A 234 -6.42 0.06 15.77
C SER A 234 -5.82 -0.21 17.15
N ASN A 235 -4.99 -1.25 17.29
CA ASN A 235 -4.30 -1.54 18.54
C ASN A 235 -3.34 -0.43 18.94
N VAL A 236 -2.51 0.07 18.01
CA VAL A 236 -1.59 1.19 18.26
C VAL A 236 -2.37 2.49 18.48
N ALA A 237 -3.40 2.76 17.68
CA ALA A 237 -4.20 3.98 17.79
C ALA A 237 -4.90 4.15 19.16
N LYS A 238 -5.18 3.05 19.85
CA LYS A 238 -5.76 3.03 21.21
C LYS A 238 -4.69 3.10 22.32
N SER A 239 -3.42 2.94 21.99
CA SER A 239 -2.33 2.89 22.97
C SER A 239 -1.84 4.30 23.36
N SER A 240 -1.06 4.36 24.43
CA SER A 240 -0.40 5.60 24.89
C SER A 240 0.87 5.94 24.10
N TYR A 241 1.41 4.99 23.32
CA TYR A 241 2.65 5.14 22.55
C TYR A 241 2.42 5.38 21.05
N LYS A 242 1.19 5.74 20.67
CA LYS A 242 0.87 6.12 19.29
C LYS A 242 1.60 7.38 18.85
N GLU A 243 2.07 7.37 17.60
CA GLU A 243 2.78 8.49 16.99
C GLU A 243 2.16 8.87 15.65
N PRO A 244 2.32 10.13 15.17
CA PRO A 244 1.86 10.53 13.84
C PRO A 244 2.52 9.68 12.75
N LEU A 245 1.83 9.50 11.62
CA LEU A 245 2.38 8.82 10.46
C LEU A 245 3.53 9.61 9.81
N SER A 246 3.53 10.94 9.98
CA SER A 246 4.57 11.86 9.49
C SER A 246 5.79 11.97 10.42
N THR A 247 5.92 11.11 11.43
CA THR A 247 7.12 11.03 12.26
C THR A 247 8.28 10.55 11.40
N HIS A 248 9.42 11.28 11.44
CA HIS A 248 10.61 10.86 10.71
C HIS A 248 11.05 9.45 11.14
N ALA A 249 11.43 8.59 10.20
CA ALA A 249 11.72 7.17 10.42
C ALA A 249 12.69 6.91 11.58
N ASP A 250 13.71 7.76 11.74
CA ASP A 250 14.73 7.64 12.80
C ASP A 250 14.26 8.12 14.18
N PHE A 251 13.08 8.79 14.26
CA PHE A 251 12.65 9.47 15.49
C PHE A 251 11.49 8.76 16.20
N TYR A 252 11.05 7.63 15.70
CA TYR A 252 10.09 6.81 16.42
C TYR A 252 10.66 6.32 17.76
N ASN A 253 9.88 6.47 18.83
CA ASN A 253 10.28 6.02 20.16
C ASN A 253 10.35 4.48 20.26
N LEU A 254 9.53 3.77 19.46
CA LEU A 254 9.46 2.31 19.46
C LEU A 254 9.48 1.76 18.03
N ASN A 255 10.40 0.83 17.73
CA ASN A 255 10.43 0.14 16.44
C ASN A 255 9.12 -0.56 16.08
N TYR A 256 8.38 -1.07 17.09
CA TYR A 256 7.06 -1.65 16.86
C TYR A 256 6.07 -0.62 16.29
N VAL A 257 6.08 0.61 16.79
CA VAL A 257 5.21 1.69 16.30
C VAL A 257 5.62 2.15 14.91
N TYR A 258 6.94 2.23 14.65
CA TYR A 258 7.47 2.46 13.31
C TYR A 258 6.90 1.42 12.31
N GLY A 259 7.07 0.12 12.58
CA GLY A 259 6.59 -0.93 11.70
C GLY A 259 5.06 -0.90 11.49
N VAL A 260 4.28 -0.63 12.55
CA VAL A 260 2.82 -0.49 12.40
C VAL A 260 2.47 0.76 11.59
N ASN A 261 3.17 1.86 11.78
CA ASN A 261 2.88 3.10 11.04
C ASN A 261 3.29 2.98 9.57
N ALA A 262 4.53 2.65 9.29
CA ALA A 262 5.03 2.56 7.92
C ALA A 262 4.19 1.58 7.08
N TYR A 263 4.05 0.34 7.53
CA TYR A 263 3.38 -0.74 6.79
C TYR A 263 1.87 -0.72 6.93
N ASN A 264 1.36 -0.82 8.19
CA ASN A 264 -0.07 -1.07 8.40
C ASN A 264 -0.89 0.22 8.30
N LYS A 265 -0.52 1.28 9.02
CA LYS A 265 -1.24 2.56 8.97
C LYS A 265 -1.12 3.22 7.60
N GLY A 266 0.05 3.11 6.92
CA GLY A 266 0.26 3.58 5.56
C GLY A 266 -0.65 2.86 4.55
N SER A 267 -0.77 1.53 4.62
CA SER A 267 -1.68 0.77 3.76
C SER A 267 -3.16 1.04 4.07
N VAL A 268 -3.51 1.21 5.35
CA VAL A 268 -4.87 1.62 5.78
C VAL A 268 -5.19 3.02 5.25
N PHE A 269 -4.24 3.96 5.29
CA PHE A 269 -4.41 5.29 4.70
C PHE A 269 -4.82 5.20 3.23
N LEU A 270 -4.10 4.44 2.42
CA LEU A 270 -4.37 4.33 0.99
C LEU A 270 -5.70 3.63 0.71
N HIS A 271 -5.99 2.53 1.42
CA HIS A 271 -7.26 1.81 1.28
C HIS A 271 -8.47 2.65 1.69
N GLN A 272 -8.34 3.40 2.78
CA GLN A 272 -9.37 4.32 3.25
C GLN A 272 -9.51 5.54 2.32
N LEU A 273 -8.44 5.99 1.66
CA LEU A 273 -8.55 7.00 0.61
C LEU A 273 -9.48 6.53 -0.51
N GLY A 274 -9.37 5.26 -0.93
CA GLY A 274 -10.30 4.66 -1.90
C GLY A 274 -11.75 4.61 -1.38
N TYR A 275 -11.96 4.47 -0.07
CA TYR A 275 -13.29 4.59 0.52
C TYR A 275 -13.83 6.04 0.41
N ILE A 276 -12.97 7.04 0.55
CA ILE A 276 -13.35 8.48 0.49
C ILE A 276 -13.67 8.92 -0.94
N ILE A 277 -12.78 8.60 -1.90
CA ILE A 277 -12.87 9.13 -3.27
C ILE A 277 -13.52 8.17 -4.28
N GLY A 278 -13.76 6.92 -3.88
CA GLY A 278 -14.20 5.82 -4.73
C GLY A 278 -13.03 5.00 -5.28
N SER A 279 -13.22 3.69 -5.37
CA SER A 279 -12.19 2.72 -5.76
C SER A 279 -11.65 2.96 -7.18
N GLU A 280 -12.52 3.36 -8.10
CA GLU A 280 -12.14 3.66 -9.48
C GLU A 280 -11.27 4.93 -9.56
N SER A 281 -11.64 5.99 -8.83
CA SER A 281 -10.85 7.23 -8.78
C SER A 281 -9.47 6.97 -8.17
N LEU A 282 -9.38 6.11 -7.14
CA LEU A 282 -8.09 5.69 -6.59
C LEU A 282 -7.25 4.96 -7.63
N LYS A 283 -7.81 3.98 -8.33
CA LYS A 283 -7.11 3.19 -9.36
C LYS A 283 -6.56 4.08 -10.48
N ILE A 284 -7.38 4.97 -11.03
CA ILE A 284 -6.94 5.90 -12.08
C ILE A 284 -5.89 6.86 -11.53
N GLY A 285 -6.10 7.39 -10.32
CA GLY A 285 -5.17 8.27 -9.65
C GLY A 285 -3.79 7.64 -9.41
N MET A 286 -3.72 6.37 -8.99
CA MET A 286 -2.47 5.63 -8.82
C MET A 286 -1.68 5.52 -10.13
N LYS A 287 -2.34 5.20 -11.25
CA LYS A 287 -1.68 5.16 -12.57
C LYS A 287 -1.17 6.53 -12.99
N LYS A 288 -1.97 7.59 -12.82
CA LYS A 288 -1.55 8.97 -13.11
C LYS A 288 -0.39 9.42 -12.22
N TYR A 289 -0.40 9.03 -10.96
CA TYR A 289 0.69 9.31 -10.02
C TYR A 289 1.99 8.67 -10.51
N PHE A 290 1.96 7.39 -10.85
CA PHE A 290 3.12 6.69 -11.42
C PHE A 290 3.62 7.37 -12.70
N ASP A 291 2.74 7.61 -13.68
CA ASP A 291 3.12 8.20 -14.98
C ASP A 291 3.69 9.62 -14.85
N THR A 292 3.19 10.40 -13.89
CA THR A 292 3.62 11.79 -13.67
C THR A 292 4.96 11.85 -12.94
N TRP A 293 5.17 10.94 -12.00
CA TRP A 293 6.25 11.04 -11.03
C TRP A 293 7.34 9.98 -11.16
N LYS A 294 7.22 9.01 -12.08
CA LYS A 294 8.28 8.04 -12.35
C LYS A 294 9.62 8.73 -12.61
N PHE A 295 10.69 8.20 -12.01
CA PHE A 295 12.05 8.72 -12.03
C PHE A 295 12.21 10.11 -11.40
N LYS A 296 11.39 10.41 -10.41
CA LYS A 296 11.44 11.65 -9.63
C LYS A 296 11.27 11.34 -8.14
N HIS A 297 11.28 12.39 -7.32
CA HIS A 297 11.11 12.34 -5.87
C HIS A 297 9.79 12.97 -5.43
N PRO A 298 8.66 12.25 -5.54
CA PRO A 298 7.36 12.79 -5.14
C PRO A 298 7.24 12.88 -3.62
N LYS A 299 6.44 13.87 -3.17
CA LYS A 299 6.08 14.11 -1.77
C LYS A 299 4.59 13.81 -1.55
N PRO A 300 4.12 13.72 -0.28
CA PRO A 300 2.69 13.52 0.01
C PRO A 300 1.77 14.53 -0.66
N SER A 301 2.21 15.79 -0.80
CA SER A 301 1.45 16.85 -1.50
C SER A 301 1.25 16.57 -2.98
N ASP A 302 2.23 15.94 -3.63
CA ASP A 302 2.17 15.61 -5.06
C ASP A 302 1.17 14.48 -5.31
N PHE A 303 1.22 13.46 -4.45
CA PHE A 303 0.24 12.38 -4.47
C PHE A 303 -1.18 12.91 -4.19
N LYS A 304 -1.35 13.71 -3.14
CA LYS A 304 -2.63 14.34 -2.80
C LYS A 304 -3.22 15.10 -3.99
N ARG A 305 -2.42 15.95 -4.63
CA ARG A 305 -2.84 16.75 -5.78
C ARG A 305 -3.38 15.89 -6.94
N ILE A 306 -2.74 14.75 -7.23
CA ILE A 306 -3.23 13.82 -8.25
C ILE A 306 -4.59 13.25 -7.85
N MET A 307 -4.74 12.84 -6.58
CA MET A 307 -6.01 12.27 -6.08
C MET A 307 -7.14 13.29 -6.06
N GLU A 308 -6.87 14.56 -5.71
CA GLU A 308 -7.82 15.66 -5.78
C GLU A 308 -8.25 15.97 -7.22
N MET A 309 -7.30 16.01 -8.15
CA MET A 309 -7.59 16.22 -9.57
C MET A 309 -8.44 15.11 -10.17
N GLU A 310 -8.20 13.86 -9.74
CA GLU A 310 -8.92 12.71 -10.28
C GLU A 310 -10.33 12.56 -9.70
N SER A 311 -10.47 12.80 -8.39
CA SER A 311 -11.75 12.66 -7.69
C SER A 311 -12.63 13.89 -7.77
N GLY A 312 -12.05 15.07 -7.96
CA GLY A 312 -12.72 16.37 -7.84
C GLY A 312 -13.06 16.74 -6.40
N LEU A 313 -12.45 16.09 -5.40
CA LEU A 313 -12.73 16.27 -3.98
C LEU A 313 -11.54 16.93 -3.26
N GLU A 314 -11.84 17.77 -2.27
CA GLU A 314 -10.83 18.33 -1.36
C GLU A 314 -10.37 17.29 -0.35
N LEU A 315 -9.06 17.09 -0.23
CA LEU A 315 -8.47 16.03 0.61
C LEU A 315 -7.50 16.55 1.70
N ASP A 316 -7.25 17.86 1.79
CA ASP A 316 -6.36 18.47 2.79
C ASP A 316 -6.67 17.98 4.21
N TRP A 317 -7.95 17.99 4.57
CA TRP A 317 -8.44 17.58 5.88
C TRP A 317 -8.07 16.12 6.22
N TYR A 318 -8.10 15.22 5.21
CA TYR A 318 -7.80 13.81 5.41
C TYR A 318 -6.29 13.57 5.57
N PHE A 319 -5.50 14.16 4.65
CA PHE A 319 -4.05 14.08 4.70
C PHE A 319 -3.52 14.65 6.01
N GLU A 320 -3.97 15.85 6.42
CA GLU A 320 -3.56 16.45 7.69
C GLU A 320 -3.93 15.58 8.89
N GLN A 321 -5.21 15.23 9.03
CA GLN A 321 -5.68 14.55 10.22
C GLN A 321 -5.13 13.13 10.35
N PHE A 322 -5.05 12.37 9.27
CA PHE A 322 -4.62 10.97 9.33
C PHE A 322 -3.09 10.82 9.38
N THR A 323 -2.32 11.73 8.74
CA THR A 323 -0.86 11.62 8.70
C THR A 323 -0.16 12.42 9.78
N GLN A 324 -0.62 13.64 10.11
CA GLN A 324 0.09 14.56 11.00
C GLN A 324 -0.38 14.49 12.44
N THR A 325 -1.46 13.78 12.73
CA THR A 325 -2.01 13.67 14.09
C THR A 325 -2.09 12.22 14.56
N THR A 326 -2.33 12.05 15.86
CA THR A 326 -2.69 10.76 16.47
C THR A 326 -4.19 10.63 16.73
N ASN A 327 -5.00 11.48 16.11
CA ASN A 327 -6.45 11.43 16.19
C ASN A 327 -6.99 10.12 15.62
N THR A 328 -8.17 9.73 16.05
CA THR A 328 -8.83 8.48 15.64
C THR A 328 -10.20 8.73 15.01
N ILE A 329 -10.67 7.76 14.28
CA ILE A 329 -12.03 7.67 13.76
C ILE A 329 -12.83 6.80 14.72
N ASP A 330 -13.99 7.27 15.18
CA ASP A 330 -14.97 6.51 15.97
C ASP A 330 -16.35 7.15 15.72
N TYR A 331 -17.23 6.42 15.08
CA TYR A 331 -18.61 6.80 14.81
C TYR A 331 -19.56 5.83 15.47
N ALA A 332 -20.73 6.31 15.90
CA ALA A 332 -21.73 5.49 16.55
C ALA A 332 -23.13 5.77 16.01
N ILE A 333 -23.96 4.75 15.91
CA ILE A 333 -25.41 4.92 15.77
C ILE A 333 -25.95 5.25 17.16
N ALA A 334 -26.12 6.55 17.43
CA ALA A 334 -26.48 7.04 18.76
C ALA A 334 -27.95 6.82 19.10
N ARG A 335 -28.84 6.94 18.09
CA ARG A 335 -30.29 6.77 18.29
C ARG A 335 -31.00 6.36 17.00
N VAL A 336 -31.98 5.48 17.13
CA VAL A 336 -32.95 5.14 16.07
C VAL A 336 -34.36 5.35 16.67
N LYS A 337 -35.14 6.26 16.09
CA LYS A 337 -36.42 6.72 16.59
C LYS A 337 -37.50 6.54 15.54
N SER A 338 -38.64 5.93 15.94
CA SER A 338 -39.84 5.83 15.07
C SER A 338 -40.47 7.21 14.90
N MET A 339 -40.80 7.54 13.65
CA MET A 339 -41.56 8.72 13.24
C MET A 339 -42.81 8.29 12.46
N GLY A 340 -43.43 7.17 12.86
CA GLY A 340 -44.56 6.56 12.16
C GLY A 340 -44.07 5.74 10.95
N GLN A 341 -44.39 6.19 9.74
CA GLN A 341 -43.95 5.54 8.48
C GLN A 341 -42.48 5.79 8.14
N LYS A 342 -41.78 6.64 8.92
CA LYS A 342 -40.39 6.96 8.77
C LYS A 342 -39.59 6.61 10.02
N THR A 343 -38.28 6.51 9.84
CA THR A 343 -37.36 6.34 10.96
C THR A 343 -36.30 7.43 10.92
N GLN A 344 -36.08 8.07 12.06
CA GLN A 344 -35.02 9.04 12.29
C GLN A 344 -33.78 8.35 12.85
N ILE A 345 -32.63 8.58 12.24
CA ILE A 345 -31.34 7.98 12.62
C ILE A 345 -30.40 9.12 13.04
N LEU A 346 -29.85 9.02 14.24
CA LEU A 346 -28.87 9.93 14.78
C LEU A 346 -27.50 9.26 14.83
N ILE A 347 -26.53 9.81 14.12
CA ILE A 347 -25.13 9.40 14.14
C ILE A 347 -24.32 10.35 15.02
N GLN A 348 -23.42 9.81 15.82
CA GLN A 348 -22.47 10.55 16.64
C GLN A 348 -21.04 10.35 16.13
N LYS A 349 -20.29 11.42 15.92
CA LYS A 349 -18.86 11.41 15.70
C LYS A 349 -18.14 11.48 17.06
N LYS A 350 -17.64 10.35 17.55
CA LYS A 350 -16.90 10.24 18.82
C LYS A 350 -15.40 10.49 18.64
N GLY A 351 -14.85 10.06 17.52
CA GLY A 351 -13.47 10.34 17.13
C GLY A 351 -13.27 11.77 16.63
N ARG A 352 -12.01 12.19 16.53
CA ARG A 352 -11.67 13.55 16.08
C ARG A 352 -11.50 13.68 14.57
N ILE A 353 -11.16 12.60 13.87
CA ILE A 353 -11.05 12.60 12.40
C ILE A 353 -12.47 12.56 11.83
N PRO A 354 -12.89 13.59 11.07
CA PRO A 354 -14.14 13.53 10.33
C PRO A 354 -14.01 12.61 9.13
N MET A 355 -15.07 11.84 8.81
CA MET A 355 -15.10 10.96 7.65
C MET A 355 -16.46 11.02 6.95
N PRO A 356 -16.53 10.91 5.62
CA PRO A 356 -17.79 10.57 4.96
C PRO A 356 -18.22 9.17 5.39
N LEU A 357 -19.51 8.91 5.42
CA LEU A 357 -20.03 7.63 5.88
C LEU A 357 -20.90 6.95 4.82
N ASP A 358 -20.67 5.64 4.64
CA ASP A 358 -21.59 4.74 3.97
C ASP A 358 -22.41 4.00 5.04
N ILE A 359 -23.72 4.17 4.98
CA ILE A 359 -24.68 3.52 5.89
C ILE A 359 -25.48 2.49 5.10
N CYS A 360 -25.44 1.25 5.54
CA CYS A 360 -26.31 0.21 4.99
C CYS A 360 -27.50 -0.05 5.93
N LEU A 361 -28.69 0.10 5.40
CA LEU A 361 -29.94 -0.29 6.03
C LEU A 361 -30.41 -1.58 5.40
N VAL A 362 -30.59 -2.61 6.22
CA VAL A 362 -31.15 -3.90 5.80
C VAL A 362 -32.61 -4.00 6.30
N THR A 363 -33.51 -4.17 5.38
CA THR A 363 -34.95 -4.28 5.69
C THR A 363 -35.33 -5.68 6.16
N SER A 364 -36.54 -5.86 6.67
CA SER A 364 -37.07 -7.13 7.16
C SER A 364 -37.17 -8.22 6.07
N ASP A 365 -37.39 -7.82 4.82
CA ASP A 365 -37.34 -8.66 3.61
C ASP A 365 -35.92 -8.89 3.05
N SER A 366 -34.89 -8.44 3.80
CA SER A 366 -33.45 -8.60 3.50
C SER A 366 -32.95 -7.80 2.30
N ASN A 367 -33.67 -6.78 1.84
CA ASN A 367 -33.14 -5.82 0.88
C ASN A 367 -32.16 -4.86 1.56
N ALA A 368 -31.11 -4.45 0.84
CA ALA A 368 -30.12 -3.49 1.31
C ALA A 368 -30.30 -2.13 0.64
N VAL A 369 -30.42 -1.08 1.44
CA VAL A 369 -30.47 0.32 0.96
C VAL A 369 -29.26 1.05 1.51
N TRP A 370 -28.52 1.73 0.63
CA TRP A 370 -27.30 2.42 0.97
C TRP A 370 -27.49 3.92 0.97
N TYR A 371 -26.95 4.58 2.00
CA TYR A 371 -26.91 6.02 2.14
C TYR A 371 -25.44 6.46 2.25
N ASN A 372 -25.04 7.41 1.43
CA ASN A 372 -23.75 8.07 1.56
C ASN A 372 -23.96 9.46 2.18
N ILE A 373 -23.21 9.75 3.24
CA ILE A 373 -23.18 11.04 3.92
C ILE A 373 -21.81 11.67 3.63
N PRO A 374 -21.67 12.55 2.63
CA PRO A 374 -20.42 13.25 2.37
C PRO A 374 -20.14 14.29 3.46
N LEU A 375 -18.89 14.72 3.58
CA LEU A 375 -18.55 15.86 4.41
C LEU A 375 -18.60 17.14 3.58
N ARG A 376 -19.12 18.23 4.17
CA ARG A 376 -19.16 19.56 3.49
C ARG A 376 -17.77 20.02 3.06
N ILE A 377 -16.73 19.72 3.86
CA ILE A 377 -15.35 20.10 3.56
C ILE A 377 -14.81 19.46 2.27
N MET A 378 -15.35 18.30 1.86
CA MET A 378 -14.95 17.62 0.62
C MET A 378 -15.37 18.35 -0.64
N ARG A 379 -16.32 19.28 -0.54
CA ARG A 379 -16.91 20.04 -1.68
C ARG A 379 -17.53 19.15 -2.76
N GLY A 380 -17.93 17.93 -2.40
CA GLY A 380 -18.53 16.94 -3.29
C GLY A 380 -18.76 15.60 -2.60
N SER A 381 -19.07 14.60 -3.38
CA SER A 381 -19.25 13.23 -2.93
C SER A 381 -18.62 12.25 -3.91
N LYS A 382 -18.20 11.10 -3.43
CA LYS A 382 -17.72 10.03 -4.31
C LYS A 382 -18.82 9.51 -5.22
N LYS A 383 -18.44 8.94 -6.37
CA LYS A 383 -19.32 8.13 -7.20
C LYS A 383 -19.64 6.83 -6.46
N ASN A 384 -20.83 6.24 -6.75
CA ASN A 384 -21.18 4.94 -6.20
C ASN A 384 -20.18 3.87 -6.64
N ASP A 385 -19.51 3.25 -5.68
CA ASP A 385 -18.61 2.11 -5.87
C ASP A 385 -19.13 0.82 -5.23
N MET A 386 -20.37 0.85 -4.73
CA MET A 386 -21.04 -0.31 -4.13
C MET A 386 -21.92 -1.01 -5.17
N ILE A 387 -21.97 -2.33 -5.10
CA ILE A 387 -22.85 -3.13 -5.97
C ILE A 387 -24.29 -3.03 -5.44
N GLY A 388 -25.18 -2.35 -6.17
CA GLY A 388 -26.62 -2.27 -5.85
C GLY A 388 -27.29 -1.00 -6.38
N ASP A 389 -28.58 -1.11 -6.71
CA ASP A 389 -29.36 -0.07 -7.37
C ASP A 389 -29.84 1.08 -6.44
N THR A 390 -29.61 0.96 -5.12
CA THR A 390 -30.20 1.85 -4.11
C THR A 390 -29.18 2.65 -3.32
N PHE A 391 -28.16 3.17 -3.98
CA PHE A 391 -27.18 4.09 -3.36
C PHE A 391 -27.72 5.52 -3.42
N LYS A 392 -27.98 6.13 -2.27
CA LYS A 392 -28.52 7.47 -2.13
C LYS A 392 -27.48 8.38 -1.44
N THR A 393 -26.99 9.40 -2.12
CA THR A 393 -26.24 10.48 -1.45
C THR A 393 -27.25 11.43 -0.80
N ILE A 394 -27.09 11.66 0.50
CA ILE A 394 -27.94 12.60 1.27
C ILE A 394 -27.16 13.87 1.60
N SER A 395 -27.76 14.81 2.34
CA SER A 395 -27.15 16.10 2.66
C SER A 395 -25.79 15.93 3.33
N ASP A 396 -24.85 16.81 2.99
CA ASP A 396 -23.50 16.78 3.53
C ASP A 396 -23.46 17.05 5.06
N TRP A 397 -22.57 16.37 5.75
CA TRP A 397 -22.34 16.59 7.19
C TRP A 397 -21.39 17.81 7.37
N PRO A 398 -21.84 18.90 8.04
CA PRO A 398 -20.93 19.94 8.54
C PRO A 398 -20.04 19.35 9.63
N TRP A 399 -18.83 18.96 9.28
CA TRP A 399 -17.90 18.12 10.10
C TRP A 399 -17.59 18.69 11.51
N VAL A 400 -17.87 19.96 11.74
CA VAL A 400 -17.70 20.61 13.05
C VAL A 400 -18.72 20.14 14.08
N TYR A 401 -19.86 19.64 13.64
CA TYR A 401 -20.88 19.13 14.55
C TYR A 401 -20.58 17.69 14.95
N GLU A 402 -20.83 17.39 16.23
CA GLU A 402 -20.67 16.05 16.78
C GLU A 402 -21.75 15.07 16.27
N TYR A 403 -22.95 15.58 15.99
CA TYR A 403 -24.11 14.80 15.62
C TYR A 403 -24.61 15.11 14.22
N TYR A 404 -25.12 14.10 13.55
CA TYR A 404 -25.80 14.21 12.28
C TYR A 404 -27.07 13.37 12.30
N GLU A 405 -28.18 13.97 11.89
CA GLU A 405 -29.50 13.34 11.90
C GLU A 405 -30.10 13.31 10.49
N PHE A 406 -30.67 12.19 10.12
CA PHE A 406 -31.38 12.06 8.86
C PHE A 406 -32.57 11.09 9.01
N GLU A 407 -33.51 11.17 8.05
CA GLU A 407 -34.69 10.32 8.02
C GLU A 407 -34.61 9.34 6.84
N VAL A 408 -35.18 8.15 7.06
CA VAL A 408 -35.35 7.12 6.02
C VAL A 408 -36.85 6.79 5.88
N ASP A 409 -37.30 6.48 4.67
CA ASP A 409 -38.71 6.19 4.34
C ASP A 409 -39.01 4.72 4.62
N PHE A 410 -38.76 4.28 5.84
CA PHE A 410 -39.05 2.97 6.38
C PHE A 410 -39.53 3.14 7.83
N SER A 411 -40.54 2.42 8.25
CA SER A 411 -40.89 2.33 9.68
C SER A 411 -39.79 1.53 10.42
N VAL A 412 -39.68 1.71 11.74
CA VAL A 412 -38.66 0.99 12.54
C VAL A 412 -38.88 -0.54 12.47
N GLU A 413 -40.12 -0.97 12.31
CA GLU A 413 -40.53 -2.37 12.22
C GLU A 413 -40.03 -3.03 10.90
N GLU A 414 -39.92 -2.25 9.85
CA GLU A 414 -39.36 -2.69 8.55
C GLU A 414 -37.83 -2.78 8.53
N ILE A 415 -37.14 -2.26 9.57
CA ILE A 415 -35.70 -2.23 9.63
C ILE A 415 -35.16 -3.36 10.49
N LYS A 416 -34.42 -4.28 9.89
CA LYS A 416 -33.74 -5.39 10.57
C LYS A 416 -32.40 -4.97 11.17
N LYS A 417 -31.65 -4.16 10.45
CA LYS A 417 -30.28 -3.76 10.80
C LYS A 417 -29.92 -2.42 10.16
N ILE A 418 -29.16 -1.60 10.88
CA ILE A 418 -28.43 -0.44 10.34
C ILE A 418 -26.98 -0.63 10.66
N GLN A 419 -26.09 -0.38 9.71
CA GLN A 419 -24.64 -0.52 9.91
C GLN A 419 -23.88 0.60 9.21
N ILE A 420 -22.97 1.24 9.95
CA ILE A 420 -21.96 2.14 9.41
C ILE A 420 -20.86 1.29 8.77
N ASP A 421 -20.47 1.62 7.55
CA ASP A 421 -19.41 0.97 6.78
C ASP A 421 -19.39 -0.58 6.85
N PRO A 422 -20.32 -1.28 6.20
CA PRO A 422 -20.25 -2.73 6.10
C PRO A 422 -19.03 -3.26 5.33
N SER A 423 -18.38 -2.38 4.55
CA SER A 423 -17.17 -2.74 3.81
C SER A 423 -15.94 -2.89 4.70
N THR A 424 -15.99 -2.40 5.94
CA THR A 424 -14.87 -2.37 6.89
C THR A 424 -13.63 -1.65 6.37
N ARG A 425 -13.83 -0.67 5.48
CA ARG A 425 -12.76 0.18 4.94
C ARG A 425 -12.56 1.47 5.73
N LEU A 426 -13.53 1.85 6.57
CA LEU A 426 -13.39 2.93 7.52
C LEU A 426 -12.51 2.45 8.70
N ALA A 427 -11.45 3.18 9.01
CA ALA A 427 -10.52 2.84 10.09
C ALA A 427 -11.09 3.22 11.47
N ASP A 428 -12.34 2.88 11.71
CA ASP A 428 -13.02 3.09 12.98
C ASP A 428 -12.42 2.19 14.06
N VAL A 429 -12.06 2.80 15.18
CA VAL A 429 -11.40 2.09 16.27
C VAL A 429 -12.38 1.31 17.15
N ASN A 430 -13.69 1.52 17.00
CA ASN A 430 -14.72 0.86 17.80
C ASN A 430 -15.91 0.39 16.94
N LEU A 431 -15.78 -0.76 16.32
CA LEU A 431 -16.78 -1.30 15.39
C LEU A 431 -18.07 -1.78 16.11
N GLU A 432 -18.08 -1.90 17.44
CA GLU A 432 -19.25 -2.40 18.19
C GLU A 432 -20.40 -1.38 18.20
N ASN A 433 -20.09 -0.09 18.17
CA ASN A 433 -21.08 0.99 18.15
C ASN A 433 -21.56 1.36 16.73
N ASN A 434 -21.03 0.71 15.70
CA ASN A 434 -21.38 0.93 14.29
C ASN A 434 -22.62 0.17 13.85
N ILE A 435 -23.20 -0.68 14.72
CA ILE A 435 -24.31 -1.58 14.35
C ILE A 435 -25.48 -1.35 15.28
N TRP A 436 -26.65 -1.14 14.69
CA TRP A 436 -27.93 -1.20 15.37
C TRP A 436 -28.78 -2.35 14.82
N THR A 437 -29.48 -3.10 15.71
CA THR A 437 -30.45 -4.13 15.36
C THR A 437 -31.68 -4.04 16.26
N VAL A 438 -32.80 -4.60 15.82
CA VAL A 438 -34.02 -4.64 16.62
C VAL A 438 -33.81 -5.26 18.02
N LYS A 439 -32.79 -6.12 18.18
CA LYS A 439 -32.44 -6.74 19.46
C LYS A 439 -31.62 -5.83 20.38
N THR A 440 -30.97 -4.78 19.86
CA THR A 440 -30.18 -3.83 20.63
C THR A 440 -31.01 -2.65 21.18
N LYS A 441 -32.32 -2.81 21.37
CA LYS A 441 -33.20 -1.85 22.03
C LYS A 441 -32.82 -1.61 23.52
N GLN A 442 -31.57 -1.29 23.81
CA GLN A 442 -31.22 -0.57 25.01
C GLN A 442 -31.28 0.92 24.66
N GLU A 443 -32.22 1.61 25.30
CA GLU A 443 -32.30 3.06 25.31
C GLU A 443 -30.94 3.60 25.78
N LEU A 444 -30.07 4.00 24.82
CA LEU A 444 -28.99 4.90 25.12
C LEU A 444 -29.65 6.20 25.57
N ILE A 445 -29.56 6.51 26.86
CA ILE A 445 -29.98 7.80 27.41
C ILE A 445 -29.07 8.87 26.83
N VAL A 446 -29.44 9.39 25.66
CA VAL A 446 -28.81 10.57 25.10
C VAL A 446 -29.48 11.77 25.78
N PRO A 447 -28.73 12.68 26.41
CA PRO A 447 -29.29 13.91 26.92
C PRO A 447 -30.09 14.62 25.81
N GLU A 448 -31.25 15.18 26.16
CA GLU A 448 -32.04 16.00 25.24
C GLU A 448 -31.17 17.19 24.78
N ILE A 449 -30.54 17.08 23.62
CA ILE A 449 -29.78 18.18 23.03
C ILE A 449 -30.79 19.07 22.34
N VAL A 450 -31.16 20.14 23.02
CA VAL A 450 -31.98 21.20 22.44
C VAL A 450 -31.13 21.96 21.42
N PHE A 451 -31.30 21.63 20.15
CA PHE A 451 -30.78 22.45 19.06
C PHE A 451 -31.53 23.79 19.05
N LYS A 452 -30.99 24.81 19.70
CA LYS A 452 -31.39 26.18 19.40
C LYS A 452 -30.79 26.56 18.05
N SER A 453 -31.59 26.36 16.98
CA SER A 453 -31.39 27.02 15.71
C SER A 453 -31.46 28.53 15.93
N LYS A 454 -30.34 29.20 16.02
CA LYS A 454 -30.23 30.63 15.69
C LYS A 454 -29.11 30.73 14.67
N LEU A 455 -29.53 31.11 13.47
CA LEU A 455 -28.72 31.69 12.41
C LEU A 455 -27.81 32.78 12.92
#